data_aad0be3e554f916806fce2532e69cf74
#
_entry.id   aad0be3e554f916806fce2532e69cf74
#
_cell.length_a   1.000
_cell.length_b   1.000
_cell.length_c   1.000
_cell.angle_alpha   90.00
_cell.angle_beta   90.00
_cell.angle_gamma   90.00
#
_symmetry.space_group_name_H-M   'P 1'
#
loop_
_entity.id
_entity.type
_entity.pdbx_description
1 polymer ?
#
loop_
_entity_poly.entity_id
_entity_poly.type
_entity_poly.pdbx_seq_one_letter_code
_entity_poly.pdbx_strand_id
1 'polypeptide(L)'
;MLTIALSKGKLIESALDLFRRAGYESVKQSGESRRLVFVYPELGITFLIVRSSDVPTYVEYGGADAGIVGKDVLMEQESDVYEPLDLGFGACRISVAALRGEGSRDRLSSKVRVATKYPRITERFFNQRGIPVEIIKLYGSIELAPVVGLADRIVDLVETGGTLKAHDLVELEVIARSTARFIVNRASLRLKHEPLMELIRRLRAVLSGRGSVSGGSRRSTNRPIRKKARRP
;
A
#
# COMPACT_ATOMS: atom_id res chain seq x y z
N MET A 1 -1.84 -18.29 17.36
CA MET A 1 -0.89 -17.29 16.83
C MET A 1 -1.29 -16.96 15.39
N LEU A 2 -1.31 -15.67 15.04
CA LEU A 2 -1.61 -15.20 13.68
C LEU A 2 -0.34 -14.89 12.91
N THR A 3 -0.27 -15.32 11.65
CA THR A 3 0.81 -14.97 10.72
C THR A 3 0.32 -13.89 9.77
N ILE A 4 1.04 -12.76 9.69
CA ILE A 4 0.65 -11.56 8.95
C ILE A 4 1.74 -11.19 7.95
N ALA A 5 1.42 -11.21 6.66
CA ALA A 5 2.32 -10.80 5.59
C ALA A 5 2.32 -9.27 5.42
N LEU A 6 3.49 -8.65 5.51
CA LEU A 6 3.68 -7.22 5.30
C LEU A 6 4.51 -6.96 4.05
N SER A 7 4.09 -5.98 3.27
CA SER A 7 4.79 -5.53 2.08
C SER A 7 6.10 -4.83 2.42
N LYS A 8 7.23 -5.33 1.90
CA LYS A 8 8.52 -4.63 1.98
C LYS A 8 8.45 -3.29 1.23
N GLY A 9 9.04 -2.25 1.79
CA GLY A 9 9.12 -0.92 1.19
C GLY A 9 8.22 0.10 1.89
N LYS A 10 7.62 1.02 1.14
CA LYS A 10 6.93 2.21 1.67
C LYS A 10 5.80 1.94 2.68
N LEU A 11 5.10 0.81 2.56
CA LEU A 11 3.94 0.53 3.41
C LEU A 11 4.31 -0.04 4.78
N ILE A 12 5.52 -0.56 4.98
CA ILE A 12 5.87 -1.32 6.18
C ILE A 12 5.81 -0.46 7.45
N GLU A 13 6.35 0.76 7.40
CA GLU A 13 6.38 1.65 8.58
C GLU A 13 4.97 2.06 9.00
N SER A 14 4.13 2.46 8.04
CA SER A 14 2.73 2.80 8.30
C SER A 14 1.94 1.61 8.83
N ALA A 15 2.22 0.40 8.32
CA ALA A 15 1.61 -0.83 8.81
C ALA A 15 2.00 -1.12 10.25
N LEU A 16 3.30 -1.05 10.59
CA LEU A 16 3.79 -1.28 11.95
C LEU A 16 3.29 -0.21 12.92
N ASP A 17 3.19 1.06 12.48
CA ASP A 17 2.60 2.13 13.28
C ASP A 17 1.12 1.86 13.59
N LEU A 18 0.36 1.41 12.60
CA LEU A 18 -1.03 1.01 12.78
C LEU A 18 -1.16 -0.13 13.82
N PHE A 19 -0.30 -1.15 13.76
CA PHE A 19 -0.29 -2.22 14.76
C PHE A 19 0.06 -1.71 16.16
N ARG A 20 1.06 -0.84 16.31
CA ARG A 20 1.42 -0.24 17.61
C ARG A 20 0.24 0.53 18.20
N ARG A 21 -0.43 1.36 17.42
CA ARG A 21 -1.62 2.11 17.83
C ARG A 21 -2.81 1.20 18.15
N ALA A 22 -2.86 0.00 17.57
CA ALA A 22 -3.86 -1.02 17.86
C ALA A 22 -3.56 -1.84 19.14
N GLY A 23 -2.51 -1.48 19.91
CA GLY A 23 -2.14 -2.13 21.15
C GLY A 23 -1.10 -3.24 21.02
N TYR A 24 -0.40 -3.32 19.89
CA TYR A 24 0.73 -4.23 19.67
C TYR A 24 2.07 -3.48 19.79
N GLU A 25 2.30 -2.87 20.96
CA GLU A 25 3.38 -1.90 21.19
C GLU A 25 4.79 -2.45 21.01
N SER A 26 5.01 -3.73 21.29
CA SER A 26 6.32 -4.38 21.16
C SER A 26 6.81 -4.57 19.73
N VAL A 27 5.97 -4.28 18.73
CA VAL A 27 6.30 -4.44 17.32
C VAL A 27 7.33 -3.39 16.90
N LYS A 28 8.59 -3.83 16.72
CA LYS A 28 9.69 -2.99 16.26
C LYS A 28 10.20 -3.49 14.90
N GLN A 29 10.46 -2.56 14.01
CA GLN A 29 11.27 -2.85 12.85
C GLN A 29 12.74 -2.77 13.26
N SER A 30 13.52 -3.84 13.10
CA SER A 30 14.97 -3.75 13.12
C SER A 30 15.40 -3.26 11.73
N GLY A 31 15.74 -1.98 11.60
CA GLY A 31 15.95 -1.27 10.33
C GLY A 31 16.99 -1.86 9.36
N GLU A 32 17.90 -2.72 9.81
CA GLU A 32 18.95 -3.33 8.98
C GLU A 32 18.92 -4.87 8.99
N SER A 33 17.89 -5.47 9.56
CA SER A 33 17.80 -6.92 9.64
C SER A 33 17.50 -7.54 8.27
N ARG A 34 18.33 -8.50 7.85
CA ARG A 34 18.03 -9.39 6.72
C ARG A 34 16.95 -10.42 7.05
N ARG A 35 16.43 -10.42 8.29
CA ARG A 35 15.36 -11.32 8.70
C ARG A 35 14.06 -10.97 7.99
N LEU A 36 13.38 -11.98 7.55
CA LEU A 36 12.07 -11.87 6.89
C LEU A 36 10.91 -12.34 7.77
N VAL A 37 11.23 -12.93 8.94
CA VAL A 37 10.25 -13.47 9.90
C VAL A 37 10.53 -12.86 11.27
N PHE A 38 9.50 -12.26 11.88
CA PHE A 38 9.53 -11.67 13.20
C PHE A 38 8.42 -12.25 14.05
N VAL A 39 8.80 -12.97 15.10
CA VAL A 39 7.87 -13.68 16.00
C VAL A 39 7.71 -12.90 17.29
N TYR A 40 6.45 -12.63 17.67
CA TYR A 40 6.07 -11.97 18.93
C TYR A 40 5.11 -12.88 19.70
N PRO A 41 5.61 -13.86 20.46
CA PRO A 41 4.80 -14.86 21.15
C PRO A 41 3.82 -14.22 22.12
N GLU A 42 4.25 -13.19 22.85
CA GLU A 42 3.46 -12.44 23.83
C GLU A 42 2.26 -11.71 23.21
N LEU A 43 2.36 -11.38 21.91
CA LEU A 43 1.28 -10.74 21.13
C LEU A 43 0.45 -11.74 20.34
N GLY A 44 0.89 -13.00 20.31
CA GLY A 44 0.26 -14.03 19.45
C GLY A 44 0.38 -13.76 17.94
N ILE A 45 1.43 -13.01 17.52
CA ILE A 45 1.60 -12.59 16.11
C ILE A 45 2.99 -12.96 15.59
N THR A 46 3.03 -13.36 14.32
CA THR A 46 4.25 -13.47 13.50
C THR A 46 4.10 -12.56 12.29
N PHE A 47 5.09 -11.72 12.00
CA PHE A 47 5.14 -10.97 10.74
C PHE A 47 6.07 -11.64 9.75
N LEU A 48 5.61 -11.73 8.49
CA LEU A 48 6.40 -12.11 7.32
C LEU A 48 6.64 -10.87 6.47
N ILE A 49 7.88 -10.54 6.15
CA ILE A 49 8.23 -9.41 5.30
C ILE A 49 8.52 -9.94 3.90
N VAL A 50 7.61 -9.69 2.96
CA VAL A 50 7.69 -10.21 1.59
C VAL A 50 7.56 -9.07 0.57
N ARG A 51 7.76 -9.36 -0.73
CA ARG A 51 7.50 -8.37 -1.77
C ARG A 51 6.01 -8.06 -1.84
N SER A 52 5.66 -6.82 -2.20
CA SER A 52 4.26 -6.39 -2.32
C SER A 52 3.45 -7.31 -3.24
N SER A 53 4.03 -7.72 -4.37
CA SER A 53 3.43 -8.67 -5.31
C SER A 53 3.13 -10.05 -4.71
N ASP A 54 3.83 -10.44 -3.67
CA ASP A 54 3.75 -11.79 -3.12
C ASP A 54 2.80 -11.88 -1.92
N VAL A 55 2.49 -10.74 -1.28
CA VAL A 55 1.59 -10.69 -0.12
C VAL A 55 0.24 -11.39 -0.39
N PRO A 56 -0.48 -11.10 -1.50
CA PRO A 56 -1.76 -11.77 -1.77
C PRO A 56 -1.60 -13.28 -1.91
N THR A 57 -0.57 -13.75 -2.59
CA THR A 57 -0.28 -15.18 -2.76
C THR A 57 -0.03 -15.85 -1.41
N TYR A 58 0.79 -15.26 -0.53
CA TYR A 58 1.01 -15.81 0.82
C TYR A 58 -0.29 -15.92 1.62
N VAL A 59 -1.19 -14.93 1.48
CA VAL A 59 -2.49 -14.95 2.18
C VAL A 59 -3.45 -15.93 1.52
N GLU A 60 -3.58 -15.92 0.21
CA GLU A 60 -4.50 -16.80 -0.53
C GLU A 60 -4.22 -18.28 -0.29
N TYR A 61 -2.94 -18.67 -0.33
CA TYR A 61 -2.52 -20.08 -0.11
C TYR A 61 -2.30 -20.45 1.37
N GLY A 62 -2.62 -19.56 2.31
CA GLY A 62 -2.57 -19.85 3.74
C GLY A 62 -1.16 -19.86 4.36
N GLY A 63 -0.15 -19.41 3.64
CA GLY A 63 1.18 -19.12 4.19
C GLY A 63 1.18 -17.97 5.21
N ALA A 64 0.17 -17.10 5.09
CA ALA A 64 -0.17 -16.09 6.08
C ALA A 64 -1.69 -16.08 6.31
N ASP A 65 -2.13 -15.81 7.55
CA ASP A 65 -3.55 -15.69 7.89
C ASP A 65 -4.16 -14.37 7.39
N ALA A 66 -3.33 -13.33 7.34
CA ALA A 66 -3.70 -12.00 6.89
C ALA A 66 -2.50 -11.28 6.28
N GLY A 67 -2.74 -10.11 5.65
CA GLY A 67 -1.66 -9.31 5.09
C GLY A 67 -2.04 -7.86 4.89
N ILE A 68 -1.02 -7.01 4.61
CA ILE A 68 -1.21 -5.62 4.20
C ILE A 68 -0.53 -5.41 2.85
N VAL A 69 -1.33 -4.94 1.87
CA VAL A 69 -0.91 -4.77 0.48
C VAL A 69 -1.67 -3.61 -0.17
N GLY A 70 -1.14 -3.02 -1.23
CA GLY A 70 -1.84 -2.02 -2.02
C GLY A 70 -3.01 -2.61 -2.80
N LYS A 71 -4.11 -1.84 -2.93
CA LYS A 71 -5.28 -2.23 -3.74
C LYS A 71 -4.93 -2.45 -5.21
N ASP A 72 -3.91 -1.76 -5.73
CA ASP A 72 -3.37 -1.95 -7.07
C ASP A 72 -2.93 -3.39 -7.34
N VAL A 73 -2.24 -4.01 -6.37
CA VAL A 73 -1.78 -5.40 -6.48
C VAL A 73 -2.96 -6.37 -6.49
N LEU A 74 -3.97 -6.12 -5.63
CA LEU A 74 -5.17 -6.96 -5.56
C LEU A 74 -5.99 -6.87 -6.86
N MET A 75 -6.12 -5.67 -7.43
CA MET A 75 -6.81 -5.47 -8.72
C MET A 75 -6.08 -6.13 -9.88
N GLU A 76 -4.74 -6.15 -9.86
CA GLU A 76 -3.94 -6.78 -10.90
C GLU A 76 -3.98 -8.31 -10.80
N GLN A 77 -3.91 -8.87 -9.59
CA GLN A 77 -3.81 -10.31 -9.38
C GLN A 77 -5.16 -11.01 -9.29
N GLU A 78 -6.22 -10.28 -8.91
CA GLU A 78 -7.58 -10.82 -8.70
C GLU A 78 -7.60 -11.96 -7.67
N SER A 79 -6.78 -11.83 -6.62
CA SER A 79 -6.59 -12.87 -5.60
C SER A 79 -7.86 -13.15 -4.79
N ASP A 80 -8.10 -14.42 -4.46
CA ASP A 80 -9.28 -14.88 -3.70
C ASP A 80 -9.08 -14.70 -2.20
N VAL A 81 -9.14 -13.45 -1.73
CA VAL A 81 -8.98 -13.06 -0.32
C VAL A 81 -10.11 -12.14 0.13
N TYR A 82 -10.36 -12.06 1.43
CA TYR A 82 -11.23 -11.03 1.99
C TYR A 82 -10.49 -9.72 2.20
N GLU A 83 -11.16 -8.60 1.93
CA GLU A 83 -10.64 -7.23 2.15
C GLU A 83 -11.48 -6.52 3.22
N PRO A 84 -11.37 -6.81 4.51
CA PRO A 84 -12.23 -6.24 5.55
C PRO A 84 -11.97 -4.76 5.85
N LEU A 85 -10.78 -4.22 5.55
CA LEU A 85 -10.43 -2.84 5.86
C LEU A 85 -9.66 -2.15 4.71
N ASP A 86 -10.09 -0.93 4.41
CA ASP A 86 -9.25 0.08 3.77
C ASP A 86 -8.46 0.81 4.85
N LEU A 87 -7.14 0.81 4.75
CA LEU A 87 -6.26 1.38 5.76
C LEU A 87 -5.99 2.88 5.59
N GLY A 88 -6.38 3.45 4.44
CA GLY A 88 -6.33 4.89 4.16
C GLY A 88 -4.93 5.47 3.92
N PHE A 89 -3.85 4.70 4.13
CA PHE A 89 -2.48 5.15 3.83
C PHE A 89 -1.93 4.52 2.54
N GLY A 90 -0.76 5.01 2.08
CA GLY A 90 -0.15 4.56 0.83
C GLY A 90 -0.98 4.95 -0.40
N ALA A 91 -1.70 6.07 -0.33
CA ALA A 91 -2.56 6.53 -1.40
C ALA A 91 -1.75 6.83 -2.67
N CYS A 92 -2.17 6.24 -3.78
CA CYS A 92 -1.63 6.48 -5.10
C CYS A 92 -2.74 6.26 -6.15
N ARG A 93 -2.40 6.49 -7.42
CA ARG A 93 -3.31 6.23 -8.54
C ARG A 93 -2.57 5.47 -9.63
N ILE A 94 -3.29 4.59 -10.31
CA ILE A 94 -2.83 3.93 -11.53
C ILE A 94 -3.24 4.85 -12.68
N SER A 95 -2.27 5.28 -13.47
CA SER A 95 -2.51 6.28 -14.50
C SER A 95 -1.85 5.92 -15.81
N VAL A 96 -2.48 6.33 -16.91
CA VAL A 96 -1.88 6.34 -18.25
C VAL A 96 -1.03 7.61 -18.35
N ALA A 97 0.20 7.48 -18.80
CA ALA A 97 1.06 8.61 -19.11
C ALA A 97 1.80 8.42 -20.45
N ALA A 98 2.22 9.53 -21.08
CA ALA A 98 3.00 9.54 -22.31
C ALA A 98 4.00 10.70 -22.31
N LEU A 99 4.94 10.72 -23.25
CA LEU A 99 5.81 11.86 -23.45
C LEU A 99 4.99 13.12 -23.79
N ARG A 100 5.46 14.25 -23.31
CA ARG A 100 4.85 15.54 -23.60
C ARG A 100 4.78 15.79 -25.11
N GLY A 101 3.58 16.13 -25.60
CA GLY A 101 3.32 16.36 -27.04
C GLY A 101 2.96 15.09 -27.84
N GLU A 102 3.09 13.90 -27.29
CA GLU A 102 2.74 12.65 -27.98
C GLU A 102 1.38 12.07 -27.54
N GLY A 103 0.77 12.60 -26.49
CA GLY A 103 -0.49 12.11 -25.91
C GLY A 103 -1.70 12.19 -26.86
N SER A 104 -1.65 13.02 -27.91
CA SER A 104 -2.73 13.21 -28.90
C SER A 104 -2.49 12.49 -30.23
N ARG A 105 -1.40 11.74 -30.37
CA ARG A 105 -1.19 10.92 -31.56
C ARG A 105 -2.10 9.68 -31.52
N ASP A 106 -3.37 9.87 -31.74
CA ASP A 106 -4.28 8.82 -32.16
C ASP A 106 -3.80 8.30 -33.54
N ARG A 107 -2.91 7.34 -33.51
CA ARG A 107 -2.60 6.54 -34.70
C ARG A 107 -3.80 5.63 -34.94
N LEU A 108 -4.76 6.13 -35.69
CA LEU A 108 -6.03 5.46 -36.08
C LEU A 108 -5.87 4.07 -36.71
N SER A 109 -4.64 3.59 -36.94
CA SER A 109 -4.36 2.35 -37.68
C SER A 109 -3.36 1.40 -37.03
N SER A 110 -2.83 1.69 -35.84
CA SER A 110 -1.85 0.82 -35.16
C SER A 110 -2.20 0.58 -33.70
N LYS A 111 -1.88 -0.63 -33.20
CA LYS A 111 -1.96 -0.95 -31.78
C LYS A 111 -1.11 0.03 -30.97
N VAL A 112 -1.65 0.53 -29.86
CA VAL A 112 -0.92 1.35 -28.93
C VAL A 112 -0.01 0.45 -28.07
N ARG A 113 1.30 0.69 -28.09
CA ARG A 113 2.25 -0.05 -27.24
C ARG A 113 2.28 0.58 -25.86
N VAL A 114 1.98 -0.21 -24.82
CA VAL A 114 1.90 0.25 -23.45
C VAL A 114 2.85 -0.56 -22.56
N ALA A 115 3.86 0.09 -22.01
CA ALA A 115 4.73 -0.51 -21.01
C ALA A 115 4.09 -0.41 -19.62
N THR A 116 4.05 -1.51 -18.89
CA THR A 116 3.39 -1.55 -17.59
C THR A 116 3.84 -2.72 -16.72
N LYS A 117 3.69 -2.53 -15.42
CA LYS A 117 3.75 -3.58 -14.40
C LYS A 117 2.38 -4.20 -14.13
N TYR A 118 1.31 -3.61 -14.67
CA TYR A 118 -0.10 -3.94 -14.45
C TYR A 118 -0.79 -4.37 -15.76
N PRO A 119 -0.41 -5.50 -16.37
CA PRO A 119 -0.94 -5.94 -17.67
C PRO A 119 -2.46 -6.13 -17.66
N ARG A 120 -3.05 -6.78 -16.63
CA ARG A 120 -4.50 -7.04 -16.59
C ARG A 120 -5.32 -5.76 -16.46
N ILE A 121 -4.90 -4.86 -15.57
CA ILE A 121 -5.56 -3.56 -15.40
C ILE A 121 -5.48 -2.76 -16.71
N THR A 122 -4.31 -2.75 -17.33
CA THR A 122 -4.07 -2.04 -18.60
C THR A 122 -4.94 -2.61 -19.72
N GLU A 123 -4.91 -3.91 -19.92
CA GLU A 123 -5.71 -4.58 -20.97
C GLU A 123 -7.20 -4.29 -20.80
N ARG A 124 -7.73 -4.44 -19.58
CA ARG A 124 -9.13 -4.15 -19.28
C ARG A 124 -9.49 -2.69 -19.59
N PHE A 125 -8.64 -1.75 -19.21
CA PHE A 125 -8.85 -0.32 -19.44
C PHE A 125 -8.93 0.04 -20.93
N PHE A 126 -8.00 -0.46 -21.76
CA PHE A 126 -7.97 -0.17 -23.18
C PHE A 126 -9.07 -0.93 -23.95
N ASN A 127 -9.35 -2.18 -23.58
CA ASN A 127 -10.43 -2.97 -24.17
C ASN A 127 -11.81 -2.34 -23.96
N GLN A 128 -12.08 -1.79 -22.75
CA GLN A 128 -13.34 -1.08 -22.48
C GLN A 128 -13.54 0.17 -23.34
N ARG A 129 -12.48 0.71 -23.93
CA ARG A 129 -12.49 1.87 -24.84
C ARG A 129 -12.42 1.49 -26.32
N GLY A 130 -12.37 0.19 -26.62
CA GLY A 130 -12.22 -0.29 -27.99
C GLY A 130 -10.87 0.05 -28.62
N ILE A 131 -9.83 0.33 -27.80
CA ILE A 131 -8.50 0.70 -28.27
C ILE A 131 -7.62 -0.56 -28.31
N PRO A 132 -7.15 -1.02 -29.49
CA PRO A 132 -6.21 -2.13 -29.56
C PRO A 132 -4.89 -1.79 -28.88
N VAL A 133 -4.45 -2.65 -27.95
CA VAL A 133 -3.23 -2.44 -27.16
C VAL A 133 -2.26 -3.61 -27.34
N GLU A 134 -0.97 -3.28 -27.39
CA GLU A 134 0.13 -4.22 -27.22
C GLU A 134 0.80 -3.95 -25.88
N ILE A 135 0.75 -4.93 -24.98
CA ILE A 135 1.27 -4.77 -23.61
C ILE A 135 2.70 -5.26 -23.55
N ILE A 136 3.59 -4.38 -23.12
CA ILE A 136 5.00 -4.66 -22.83
C ILE A 136 5.16 -4.72 -21.31
N LYS A 137 5.19 -5.94 -20.76
CA LYS A 137 5.33 -6.14 -19.32
C LYS A 137 6.74 -5.84 -18.86
N LEU A 138 6.87 -4.89 -17.93
CA LEU A 138 8.12 -4.55 -17.23
C LEU A 138 7.95 -4.72 -15.72
N TYR A 139 9.06 -4.84 -15.00
CA TYR A 139 9.07 -5.03 -13.54
C TYR A 139 9.55 -3.79 -12.78
N GLY A 140 10.10 -2.80 -13.47
CA GLY A 140 10.60 -1.53 -12.93
C GLY A 140 11.08 -0.60 -14.03
N SER A 141 11.40 0.65 -13.69
CA SER A 141 11.85 1.70 -14.61
C SER A 141 10.91 1.86 -15.82
N ILE A 142 9.61 1.80 -15.55
CA ILE A 142 8.54 1.85 -16.58
C ILE A 142 8.61 3.18 -17.35
N GLU A 143 8.95 4.27 -16.66
CA GLU A 143 9.08 5.63 -17.17
C GLU A 143 10.12 5.77 -18.30
N LEU A 144 11.08 4.86 -18.38
CA LEU A 144 12.11 4.88 -19.43
C LEU A 144 11.57 4.37 -20.78
N ALA A 145 10.53 3.55 -20.77
CA ALA A 145 10.04 2.88 -21.97
C ALA A 145 9.64 3.87 -23.11
N PRO A 146 8.90 4.96 -22.85
CA PRO A 146 8.63 5.97 -23.87
C PRO A 146 9.86 6.75 -24.30
N VAL A 147 10.77 7.04 -23.36
CA VAL A 147 11.99 7.83 -23.62
C VAL A 147 12.90 7.13 -24.63
N VAL A 148 12.99 5.79 -24.58
CA VAL A 148 13.81 4.99 -25.51
C VAL A 148 13.01 4.46 -26.72
N GLY A 149 11.73 4.88 -26.89
CA GLY A 149 10.89 4.45 -28.00
C GLY A 149 10.39 3.00 -27.91
N LEU A 150 10.51 2.35 -26.74
CA LEU A 150 10.01 0.99 -26.54
C LEU A 150 8.47 0.94 -26.49
N ALA A 151 7.82 1.96 -25.91
CA ALA A 151 6.38 2.06 -25.81
C ALA A 151 5.89 3.47 -26.15
N ASP A 152 4.63 3.59 -26.58
CA ASP A 152 3.99 4.87 -26.87
C ASP A 152 3.41 5.50 -25.60
N ARG A 153 3.00 4.65 -24.65
CA ARG A 153 2.40 5.05 -23.35
C ARG A 153 2.91 4.14 -22.24
N ILE A 154 2.71 4.59 -21.02
CA ILE A 154 2.89 3.75 -19.83
C ILE A 154 1.62 3.69 -19.01
N VAL A 155 1.46 2.62 -18.26
CA VAL A 155 0.51 2.54 -17.14
C VAL A 155 1.29 2.18 -15.88
N ASP A 156 1.33 3.10 -14.93
CA ASP A 156 2.09 2.90 -13.68
C ASP A 156 1.44 3.65 -12.51
N LEU A 157 1.99 3.42 -11.31
CA LEU A 157 1.59 4.12 -10.09
C LEU A 157 2.11 5.56 -10.09
N VAL A 158 1.23 6.48 -9.81
CA VAL A 158 1.54 7.88 -9.61
C VAL A 158 1.11 8.29 -8.19
N GLU A 159 2.08 8.68 -7.38
CA GLU A 159 1.84 9.24 -6.04
C GLU A 159 1.78 10.78 -6.14
N THR A 160 2.92 11.42 -6.32
CA THR A 160 3.05 12.88 -6.44
C THR A 160 3.26 13.37 -7.88
N GLY A 161 3.61 12.46 -8.79
CA GLY A 161 3.94 12.76 -10.18
C GLY A 161 5.37 13.26 -10.41
N GLY A 162 6.23 13.26 -9.37
CA GLY A 162 7.63 13.70 -9.49
C GLY A 162 8.42 12.91 -10.52
N THR A 163 8.28 11.58 -10.52
CA THR A 163 8.96 10.69 -11.48
C THR A 163 8.54 10.97 -12.92
N LEU A 164 7.23 11.17 -13.17
CA LEU A 164 6.74 11.51 -14.50
C LEU A 164 7.37 12.82 -15.01
N LYS A 165 7.40 13.85 -14.15
CA LYS A 165 8.00 15.16 -14.50
C LYS A 165 9.50 15.06 -14.79
N ALA A 166 10.23 14.23 -14.04
CA ALA A 166 11.67 14.05 -14.22
C ALA A 166 12.03 13.41 -15.60
N HIS A 167 11.08 12.72 -16.22
CA HIS A 167 11.25 12.05 -17.52
C HIS A 167 10.40 12.68 -18.64
N ASP A 168 9.93 13.92 -18.46
CA ASP A 168 9.07 14.67 -19.39
C ASP A 168 7.79 13.93 -19.78
N LEU A 169 7.26 13.12 -18.87
CA LEU A 169 5.99 12.44 -19.04
C LEU A 169 4.85 13.28 -18.47
N VAL A 170 3.71 13.23 -19.14
CA VAL A 170 2.44 13.84 -18.70
C VAL A 170 1.43 12.74 -18.38
N GLU A 171 0.74 12.90 -17.28
CA GLU A 171 -0.39 12.04 -16.92
C GLU A 171 -1.57 12.38 -17.83
N LEU A 172 -2.09 11.39 -18.54
CA LEU A 172 -3.20 11.57 -19.49
C LEU A 172 -4.54 11.25 -18.82
N GLU A 173 -4.62 10.12 -18.11
CA GLU A 173 -5.86 9.66 -17.52
C GLU A 173 -5.59 8.79 -16.28
N VAL A 174 -6.44 8.92 -15.26
CA VAL A 174 -6.42 8.09 -14.07
C VAL A 174 -7.33 6.88 -14.28
N ILE A 175 -6.78 5.68 -14.20
CA ILE A 175 -7.51 4.41 -14.32
C ILE A 175 -8.22 4.08 -13.01
N ALA A 176 -7.47 4.11 -11.89
CA ALA A 176 -7.98 3.76 -10.57
C ALA A 176 -7.16 4.43 -9.47
N ARG A 177 -7.76 4.50 -8.27
CA ARG A 177 -7.09 4.91 -7.04
C ARG A 177 -6.78 3.69 -6.20
N SER A 178 -5.64 3.70 -5.49
CA SER A 178 -5.20 2.63 -4.62
C SER A 178 -4.80 3.19 -3.26
N THR A 179 -5.16 2.44 -2.22
CA THR A 179 -4.70 2.60 -0.83
C THR A 179 -4.31 1.24 -0.30
N ALA A 180 -3.59 1.19 0.82
CA ALA A 180 -3.28 -0.07 1.48
C ALA A 180 -4.56 -0.76 2.00
N ARG A 181 -4.64 -2.09 1.84
CA ARG A 181 -5.73 -2.94 2.28
C ARG A 181 -5.22 -3.95 3.30
N PHE A 182 -6.02 -4.20 4.33
CA PHE A 182 -5.86 -5.37 5.17
C PHE A 182 -6.65 -6.50 4.52
N ILE A 183 -5.96 -7.61 4.23
CA ILE A 183 -6.55 -8.79 3.58
C ILE A 183 -6.46 -9.99 4.49
N VAL A 184 -7.38 -10.94 4.33
CA VAL A 184 -7.51 -12.13 5.17
C VAL A 184 -7.75 -13.37 4.32
N ASN A 185 -7.06 -14.45 4.67
CA ASN A 185 -7.28 -15.78 4.08
C ASN A 185 -8.67 -16.32 4.44
N ARG A 186 -9.38 -16.88 3.47
CA ARG A 186 -10.75 -17.38 3.67
C ARG A 186 -10.85 -18.54 4.67
N ALA A 187 -9.91 -19.48 4.62
CA ALA A 187 -9.89 -20.60 5.54
C ALA A 187 -9.49 -20.14 6.95
N SER A 188 -8.46 -19.29 7.07
CA SER A 188 -8.02 -18.74 8.35
C SER A 188 -9.12 -17.95 9.04
N LEU A 189 -9.96 -17.22 8.28
CA LEU A 189 -11.08 -16.49 8.86
C LEU A 189 -12.10 -17.41 9.56
N ARG A 190 -12.23 -18.65 9.11
CA ARG A 190 -13.08 -19.65 9.76
C ARG A 190 -12.37 -20.35 10.91
N LEU A 191 -11.11 -20.79 10.69
CA LEU A 191 -10.34 -21.59 11.65
C LEU A 191 -9.81 -20.76 12.82
N LYS A 192 -9.52 -19.48 12.60
CA LYS A 192 -8.98 -18.53 13.58
C LYS A 192 -9.89 -17.29 13.73
N HIS A 193 -11.21 -17.54 13.75
CA HIS A 193 -12.22 -16.48 13.70
C HIS A 193 -12.01 -15.42 14.79
N GLU A 194 -12.02 -15.85 16.06
CA GLU A 194 -11.93 -14.95 17.20
C GLU A 194 -10.68 -14.03 17.17
N PRO A 195 -9.45 -14.56 17.02
CA PRO A 195 -8.27 -13.70 17.02
C PRO A 195 -8.21 -12.78 15.78
N LEU A 196 -8.72 -13.21 14.62
CA LEU A 196 -8.78 -12.36 13.42
C LEU A 196 -9.82 -11.25 13.55
N MET A 197 -11.01 -11.55 14.08
CA MET A 197 -12.04 -10.55 14.29
C MET A 197 -11.62 -9.52 15.36
N GLU A 198 -10.95 -9.95 16.42
CA GLU A 198 -10.39 -9.05 17.42
C GLU A 198 -9.33 -8.11 16.80
N LEU A 199 -8.42 -8.65 16.00
CA LEU A 199 -7.43 -7.85 15.26
C LEU A 199 -8.13 -6.82 14.35
N ILE A 200 -9.09 -7.25 13.52
CA ILE A 200 -9.84 -6.38 12.62
C ILE A 200 -10.55 -5.27 13.42
N ARG A 201 -11.15 -5.60 14.56
CA ARG A 201 -11.85 -4.65 15.43
C ARG A 201 -10.89 -3.58 15.96
N ARG A 202 -9.71 -3.98 16.46
CA ARG A 202 -8.66 -3.06 16.96
C ARG A 202 -8.14 -2.15 15.86
N LEU A 203 -7.79 -2.70 14.70
CA LEU A 203 -7.35 -1.91 13.55
C LEU A 203 -8.42 -0.90 13.12
N ARG A 204 -9.68 -1.32 13.04
CA ARG A 204 -10.80 -0.44 12.69
C ARG A 204 -11.00 0.68 13.71
N ALA A 205 -10.84 0.41 15.00
CA ALA A 205 -10.94 1.42 16.05
C ALA A 205 -9.89 2.52 15.89
N VAL A 206 -8.65 2.15 15.56
CA VAL A 206 -7.57 3.11 15.27
C VAL A 206 -7.89 3.96 14.05
N LEU A 207 -8.35 3.34 12.95
CA LEU A 207 -8.67 4.02 11.69
C LEU A 207 -9.84 5.00 11.85
N SER A 208 -10.83 4.70 12.71
CA SER A 208 -11.96 5.58 13.00
C SER A 208 -11.68 6.68 14.01
N GLY A 209 -10.44 6.86 14.45
CA GLY A 209 -10.05 7.85 15.47
C GLY A 209 -10.54 7.53 16.90
N ARG A 210 -11.15 6.36 17.15
CA ARG A 210 -11.63 5.91 18.47
C ARG A 210 -10.54 5.17 19.29
N GLY A 211 -9.36 4.98 18.73
CA GLY A 211 -8.27 4.19 19.31
C GLY A 211 -7.13 5.03 19.88
N SER A 212 -7.39 5.95 20.84
CA SER A 212 -6.33 6.47 21.71
C SER A 212 -6.92 7.17 22.95
N VAL A 213 -7.40 6.43 23.92
CA VAL A 213 -7.51 6.94 25.30
C VAL A 213 -7.19 5.79 26.25
N SER A 214 -5.91 5.59 26.55
CA SER A 214 -5.47 5.09 27.84
C SER A 214 -3.98 5.38 27.99
N GLY A 215 -3.63 6.46 28.68
CA GLY A 215 -2.22 6.75 28.99
C GLY A 215 -1.99 8.17 29.47
N GLY A 216 -2.31 8.47 30.74
CA GLY A 216 -1.56 9.45 31.49
C GLY A 216 -1.98 10.89 31.45
N SER A 217 -3.05 11.23 32.17
CA SER A 217 -3.22 12.57 32.74
C SER A 217 -2.02 12.94 33.61
N ARG A 218 -1.02 13.64 33.05
CA ARG A 218 -0.07 14.42 33.86
C ARG A 218 -0.70 15.77 34.14
N ARG A 219 -1.30 15.87 35.33
CA ARG A 219 -1.66 17.17 35.92
C ARG A 219 -0.36 17.99 36.07
N SER A 220 -0.24 19.02 35.23
CA SER A 220 0.74 20.09 35.43
C SER A 220 0.24 20.96 36.59
N THR A 221 0.86 20.81 37.75
CA THR A 221 0.72 21.74 38.89
C THR A 221 1.54 22.99 38.56
N ASN A 222 0.88 23.99 38.04
CA ASN A 222 1.44 25.32 37.81
C ASN A 222 1.59 26.01 39.18
N ARG A 223 2.82 26.10 39.72
CA ARG A 223 3.16 26.91 40.89
C ARG A 223 3.56 28.31 40.40
N PRO A 224 2.91 29.38 40.87
CA PRO A 224 3.30 30.75 40.45
C PRO A 224 4.61 31.15 41.14
N ILE A 225 5.55 31.65 40.34
CA ILE A 225 6.80 32.20 40.82
C ILE A 225 6.54 33.57 41.45
N ARG A 226 6.77 33.69 42.76
CA ARG A 226 6.75 34.95 43.53
C ARG A 226 7.93 35.82 43.11
N LYS A 227 7.63 36.97 42.46
CA LYS A 227 8.60 38.06 42.23
C LYS A 227 9.00 38.68 43.58
N LYS A 228 10.28 38.58 43.95
CA LYS A 228 10.86 39.42 45.05
C LYS A 228 11.10 40.80 44.49
N ALA A 229 10.43 41.77 45.09
CA ALA A 229 10.68 43.19 44.92
C ALA A 229 12.05 43.55 45.52
N ARG A 230 12.89 44.27 44.79
CA ARG A 230 14.02 45.06 45.34
C ARG A 230 13.52 46.47 45.63
N ARG A 231 13.83 46.97 46.80
CA ARG A 231 13.83 48.36 47.21
C ARG A 231 15.15 48.66 47.95
N PRO A 232 15.46 49.90 48.15
CA PRO A 232 16.27 50.79 47.31
C PRO A 232 17.74 50.74 47.72
#